data_796c0a22efe85df2b14bb7aca73226b4
#
_entry.id   796c0a22efe85df2b14bb7aca73226b4
#
_cell.length_a   1.000
_cell.length_b   1.000
_cell.length_c   1.000
_cell.angle_alpha   90.00
_cell.angle_beta   90.00
_cell.angle_gamma   90.00
#
_symmetry.space_group_name_H-M   'P 1'
#
loop_
_entity.id
_entity.type
_entity.pdbx_description
1 polymer ?
#
loop_
_entity_poly.entity_id
_entity_poly.type
_entity_poly.pdbx_seq_one_letter_code
_entity_poly.pdbx_strand_id
1 'polypeptide(L)'
;MNSDFSRIKRLPPYVFNITGALKMAARRRGEDIIDFSMGNPDGPTPKHIVDKMIEVASRDNTHGYSVSKGIPRLRKAISNWYKRKFDVDIDPDEEAIVTIGSKEGIAHLMLACTDRGDTVLVPNPSYPIHIYGAIIAGADIRSVKMIPGVDFLAELERAIVETVPRPKMMILGFPSNPTAQCVELDFLAKVVELGKRYGIWVVHDLAYADICFDGYKAPSIMQVPGAKDIAVEFFTMSKSYNMAGWRLGYMVGNKELV
;
A
#
# COMPACT_ATOMS: atom_id res chain seq x y z
N MET A 1 12.76 -2.61 35.14
CA MET A 1 11.73 -2.23 34.15
C MET A 1 11.38 -3.47 33.33
N ASN A 2 10.09 -3.74 33.10
CA ASN A 2 9.69 -4.83 32.20
C ASN A 2 9.86 -4.36 30.76
N SER A 3 10.77 -5.00 30.01
CA SER A 3 11.05 -4.71 28.58
C SER A 3 10.32 -5.69 27.65
N ASP A 4 9.26 -6.32 28.11
CA ASP A 4 8.47 -7.24 27.31
C ASP A 4 7.49 -6.49 26.39
N PHE A 5 7.94 -6.19 25.18
CA PHE A 5 7.13 -5.52 24.16
C PHE A 5 6.49 -6.57 23.24
N SER A 6 5.35 -7.09 23.64
CA SER A 6 4.66 -8.21 22.99
C SER A 6 4.39 -7.99 21.48
N ARG A 7 4.04 -6.78 21.06
CA ARG A 7 3.82 -6.45 19.64
C ARG A 7 5.10 -6.58 18.84
N ILE A 8 6.24 -6.11 19.37
CA ILE A 8 7.54 -6.19 18.68
C ILE A 8 8.00 -7.63 18.54
N LYS A 9 7.77 -8.48 19.56
CA LYS A 9 8.13 -9.91 19.51
C LYS A 9 7.36 -10.71 18.46
N ARG A 10 6.20 -10.24 18.04
CA ARG A 10 5.38 -10.87 16.99
C ARG A 10 5.83 -10.51 15.57
N LEU A 11 6.66 -9.45 15.41
CA LEU A 11 7.13 -9.04 14.10
C LEU A 11 8.10 -10.08 13.53
N PRO A 12 7.91 -10.51 12.27
CA PRO A 12 8.89 -11.34 11.59
C PRO A 12 10.19 -10.56 11.36
N PRO A 13 11.34 -11.24 11.19
CA PRO A 13 12.58 -10.57 10.85
C PRO A 13 12.45 -9.70 9.61
N TYR A 14 12.99 -8.47 9.68
CA TYR A 14 12.89 -7.54 8.56
C TYR A 14 13.91 -7.91 7.47
N VAL A 15 13.40 -8.39 6.33
CA VAL A 15 14.22 -8.97 5.25
C VAL A 15 15.32 -8.03 4.75
N PHE A 16 15.06 -6.73 4.66
CA PHE A 16 16.07 -5.76 4.21
C PHE A 16 17.24 -5.59 5.19
N ASN A 17 17.04 -5.83 6.49
CA ASN A 17 18.14 -5.84 7.47
C ASN A 17 19.00 -7.09 7.27
N ILE A 18 18.40 -8.25 7.01
CA ILE A 18 19.10 -9.50 6.76
C ILE A 18 19.95 -9.39 5.49
N THR A 19 19.35 -8.99 4.37
CA THR A 19 20.07 -8.82 3.10
C THR A 19 21.14 -7.75 3.19
N GLY A 20 20.88 -6.65 3.90
CA GLY A 20 21.86 -5.60 4.18
C GLY A 20 23.07 -6.11 4.96
N ALA A 21 22.85 -6.92 6.00
CA ALA A 21 23.94 -7.52 6.80
C ALA A 21 24.77 -8.50 5.96
N LEU A 22 24.14 -9.37 5.17
CA LEU A 22 24.81 -10.30 4.26
C LEU A 22 25.69 -9.56 3.23
N LYS A 23 25.13 -8.52 2.59
CA LYS A 23 25.85 -7.67 1.65
C LYS A 23 27.08 -7.02 2.27
N MET A 24 26.93 -6.44 3.46
CA MET A 24 28.06 -5.79 4.16
C MET A 24 29.12 -6.81 4.58
N ALA A 25 28.72 -8.01 5.00
CA ALA A 25 29.67 -9.08 5.31
C ALA A 25 30.46 -9.53 4.08
N ALA A 26 29.82 -9.68 2.93
CA ALA A 26 30.47 -10.03 1.66
C ALA A 26 31.46 -8.95 1.20
N ARG A 27 31.06 -7.67 1.24
CA ARG A 27 31.94 -6.53 0.92
C ARG A 27 33.16 -6.46 1.81
N ARG A 28 33.02 -6.74 3.12
CA ARG A 28 34.16 -6.79 4.05
C ARG A 28 35.17 -7.89 3.72
N ARG A 29 34.74 -8.97 3.04
CA ARG A 29 35.61 -10.03 2.52
C ARG A 29 36.27 -9.68 1.19
N GLY A 30 35.99 -8.47 0.63
CA GLY A 30 36.52 -8.04 -0.65
C GLY A 30 35.72 -8.51 -1.87
N GLU A 31 34.52 -9.07 -1.67
CA GLU A 31 33.68 -9.54 -2.77
C GLU A 31 33.05 -8.35 -3.52
N ASP A 32 33.08 -8.41 -4.85
CA ASP A 32 32.37 -7.46 -5.71
C ASP A 32 30.88 -7.82 -5.77
N ILE A 33 30.06 -7.03 -5.10
CA ILE A 33 28.62 -7.29 -4.95
C ILE A 33 27.82 -6.36 -5.85
N ILE A 34 27.09 -6.97 -6.80
CA ILE A 34 26.03 -6.30 -7.57
C ILE A 34 24.74 -6.40 -6.77
N ASP A 35 24.20 -5.24 -6.38
CA ASP A 35 23.09 -5.16 -5.44
C ASP A 35 21.75 -4.90 -6.14
N PHE A 36 20.90 -5.93 -6.23
CA PHE A 36 19.51 -5.88 -6.69
C PHE A 36 18.49 -6.11 -5.55
N SER A 37 18.91 -5.96 -4.29
CA SER A 37 18.06 -6.30 -3.14
C SER A 37 16.94 -5.30 -2.87
N MET A 38 17.00 -4.09 -3.43
CA MET A 38 16.00 -3.06 -3.17
C MET A 38 15.59 -2.36 -4.47
N GLY A 39 14.31 -2.48 -4.82
CA GLY A 39 13.70 -1.78 -5.96
C GLY A 39 13.43 -0.31 -5.67
N ASN A 40 14.47 0.50 -5.57
CA ASN A 40 14.33 1.96 -5.51
C ASN A 40 14.39 2.56 -6.90
N PRO A 41 13.61 3.63 -7.16
CA PRO A 41 13.86 4.46 -8.33
C PRO A 41 15.29 4.99 -8.31
N ASP A 42 15.97 4.94 -9.43
CA ASP A 42 17.38 5.33 -9.60
C ASP A 42 17.55 6.73 -10.23
N GLY A 43 16.46 7.25 -10.82
CA GLY A 43 16.43 8.57 -11.44
C GLY A 43 16.09 9.70 -10.45
N PRO A 44 16.38 10.96 -10.83
CA PRO A 44 15.94 12.11 -10.06
C PRO A 44 14.43 12.34 -10.19
N THR A 45 13.86 13.03 -9.21
CA THR A 45 12.50 13.58 -9.33
C THR A 45 12.42 14.50 -10.56
N PRO A 46 11.36 14.45 -11.38
CA PRO A 46 11.22 15.30 -12.56
C PRO A 46 11.39 16.78 -12.25
N LYS A 47 12.18 17.45 -13.09
CA LYS A 47 12.60 18.84 -12.87
C LYS A 47 11.44 19.81 -12.57
N HIS A 48 10.32 19.69 -13.29
CA HIS A 48 9.16 20.56 -13.09
C HIS A 48 8.54 20.43 -11.68
N ILE A 49 8.66 19.25 -11.04
CA ILE A 49 8.21 19.04 -9.66
C ILE A 49 9.17 19.73 -8.68
N VAL A 50 10.48 19.56 -8.91
CA VAL A 50 11.53 20.22 -8.09
C VAL A 50 11.42 21.75 -8.18
N ASP A 51 11.30 22.28 -9.40
CA ASP A 51 11.15 23.71 -9.63
C ASP A 51 9.91 24.26 -8.92
N LYS A 52 8.79 23.51 -8.97
CA LYS A 52 7.56 23.92 -8.27
C LYS A 52 7.72 23.90 -6.75
N MET A 53 8.47 22.95 -6.21
CA MET A 53 8.77 22.92 -4.79
C MET A 53 9.60 24.14 -4.37
N ILE A 54 10.65 24.48 -5.13
CA ILE A 54 11.50 25.66 -4.86
C ILE A 54 10.64 26.93 -4.91
N GLU A 55 9.81 27.09 -5.94
CA GLU A 55 8.89 28.22 -6.05
C GLU A 55 7.97 28.35 -4.83
N VAL A 56 7.38 27.24 -4.39
CA VAL A 56 6.43 27.24 -3.28
C VAL A 56 7.15 27.44 -1.94
N ALA A 57 8.31 26.80 -1.74
CA ALA A 57 9.08 26.94 -0.50
C ALA A 57 9.62 28.36 -0.29
N SER A 58 9.73 29.16 -1.35
CA SER A 58 10.16 30.56 -1.27
C SER A 58 9.03 31.54 -0.88
N ARG A 59 7.83 31.03 -0.65
CA ARG A 59 6.66 31.87 -0.30
C ARG A 59 6.39 31.81 1.19
N ASP A 60 6.43 32.92 1.87
CA ASP A 60 6.25 33.02 3.34
C ASP A 60 4.93 32.42 3.84
N ASN A 61 3.88 32.43 3.03
CA ASN A 61 2.55 31.93 3.38
C ASN A 61 2.37 30.42 3.22
N THR A 62 3.43 29.66 2.93
CA THR A 62 3.37 28.21 2.75
C THR A 62 4.04 27.41 3.88
N HIS A 63 4.55 28.10 4.92
CA HIS A 63 5.29 27.48 6.01
C HIS A 63 4.42 27.08 7.21
N GLY A 64 3.11 27.34 7.16
CA GLY A 64 2.17 26.98 8.21
C GLY A 64 1.83 25.50 8.25
N TYR A 65 1.10 25.09 9.28
CA TYR A 65 0.56 23.74 9.37
C TYR A 65 -0.38 23.42 8.21
N SER A 66 -0.24 22.22 7.65
CA SER A 66 -1.21 21.71 6.69
C SER A 66 -2.47 21.18 7.39
N VAL A 67 -3.57 21.08 6.65
CA VAL A 67 -4.77 20.38 7.10
C VAL A 67 -4.49 18.89 7.22
N SER A 68 -5.04 18.23 8.25
CA SER A 68 -4.78 16.81 8.56
C SER A 68 -5.07 15.85 7.40
N LYS A 69 -6.12 16.10 6.61
CA LYS A 69 -6.44 15.33 5.39
C LYS A 69 -5.53 15.67 4.19
N GLY A 70 -4.63 16.65 4.33
CA GLY A 70 -3.90 17.26 3.20
C GLY A 70 -4.66 18.44 2.60
N ILE A 71 -3.95 19.34 1.93
CA ILE A 71 -4.53 20.58 1.38
C ILE A 71 -5.58 20.27 0.32
N PRO A 72 -6.70 21.02 0.27
CA PRO A 72 -7.80 20.77 -0.68
C PRO A 72 -7.35 20.70 -2.14
N ARG A 73 -6.38 21.54 -2.49
CA ARG A 73 -5.83 21.59 -3.86
C ARG A 73 -5.16 20.28 -4.27
N LEU A 74 -4.46 19.62 -3.34
CA LEU A 74 -3.84 18.31 -3.59
C LEU A 74 -4.90 17.21 -3.70
N ARG A 75 -5.89 17.20 -2.81
CA ARG A 75 -6.99 16.22 -2.87
C ARG A 75 -7.79 16.36 -4.17
N LYS A 76 -8.04 17.59 -4.64
CA LYS A 76 -8.64 17.81 -5.96
C LYS A 76 -7.76 17.33 -7.11
N ALA A 77 -6.44 17.49 -7.00
CA ALA A 77 -5.51 16.95 -8.00
C ALA A 77 -5.52 15.41 -8.03
N ILE A 78 -5.66 14.76 -6.88
CA ILE A 78 -5.83 13.29 -6.76
C ILE A 78 -7.13 12.86 -7.47
N SER A 79 -8.26 13.51 -7.18
CA SER A 79 -9.55 13.28 -7.85
C SER A 79 -9.41 13.39 -9.38
N ASN A 80 -8.81 14.47 -9.85
CA ASN A 80 -8.59 14.68 -11.29
C ASN A 80 -7.65 13.63 -11.90
N TRP A 81 -6.68 13.12 -11.14
CA TRP A 81 -5.77 12.07 -11.62
C TRP A 81 -6.51 10.74 -11.78
N TYR A 82 -7.36 10.34 -10.82
CA TYR A 82 -8.22 9.16 -10.94
C TYR A 82 -9.17 9.26 -12.13
N LYS A 83 -9.77 10.43 -12.32
CA LYS A 83 -10.66 10.65 -13.48
C LYS A 83 -9.93 10.46 -14.80
N ARG A 84 -8.73 11.06 -14.96
CA ARG A 84 -7.96 10.95 -16.21
C ARG A 84 -7.42 9.55 -16.47
N LYS A 85 -6.96 8.86 -15.41
CA LYS A 85 -6.24 7.60 -15.56
C LYS A 85 -7.15 6.39 -15.62
N PHE A 86 -8.20 6.39 -14.81
CA PHE A 86 -9.07 5.23 -14.58
C PHE A 86 -10.53 5.49 -14.91
N ASP A 87 -10.89 6.71 -15.31
CA ASP A 87 -12.27 7.20 -15.47
C ASP A 87 -13.13 7.02 -14.20
N VAL A 88 -12.52 7.19 -13.04
CA VAL A 88 -13.17 7.08 -11.72
C VAL A 88 -13.35 8.46 -11.11
N ASP A 89 -14.55 8.75 -10.64
CA ASP A 89 -14.86 9.95 -9.87
C ASP A 89 -14.56 9.69 -8.38
N ILE A 90 -13.71 10.52 -7.77
CA ILE A 90 -13.37 10.51 -6.35
C ILE A 90 -13.79 11.85 -5.75
N ASP A 91 -14.58 11.81 -4.69
CA ASP A 91 -14.87 13.01 -3.92
C ASP A 91 -13.62 13.46 -3.15
N PRO A 92 -13.05 14.67 -3.47
CA PRO A 92 -11.81 15.11 -2.83
C PRO A 92 -11.98 15.42 -1.33
N ASP A 93 -13.20 15.63 -0.84
CA ASP A 93 -13.46 16.02 0.53
C ASP A 93 -13.82 14.84 1.45
N GLU A 94 -14.47 13.82 0.91
CA GLU A 94 -14.90 12.64 1.67
C GLU A 94 -14.11 11.36 1.35
N GLU A 95 -13.67 11.19 0.09
CA GLU A 95 -13.09 9.93 -0.39
C GLU A 95 -11.56 10.01 -0.62
N ALA A 96 -10.89 11.05 -0.14
CA ALA A 96 -9.45 11.22 -0.33
C ALA A 96 -8.74 11.78 0.90
N ILE A 97 -7.61 11.18 1.26
CA ILE A 97 -6.70 11.66 2.32
C ILE A 97 -5.25 11.52 1.87
N VAL A 98 -4.44 12.54 2.14
CA VAL A 98 -3.00 12.54 1.88
C VAL A 98 -2.26 11.88 3.04
N THR A 99 -1.24 11.07 2.72
CA THR A 99 -0.43 10.33 3.69
C THR A 99 1.05 10.63 3.52
N ILE A 100 1.86 10.36 4.54
CA ILE A 100 3.33 10.51 4.51
C ILE A 100 3.94 9.26 3.83
N GLY A 101 3.55 9.05 2.57
CA GLY A 101 3.76 7.84 1.79
C GLY A 101 2.73 6.75 2.12
N SER A 102 2.50 5.80 1.18
CA SER A 102 1.51 4.72 1.36
C SER A 102 1.82 3.83 2.57
N LYS A 103 3.10 3.60 2.86
CA LYS A 103 3.53 2.78 4.01
C LYS A 103 3.02 3.30 5.35
N GLU A 104 3.11 4.60 5.57
CA GLU A 104 2.59 5.24 6.79
C GLU A 104 1.07 5.20 6.81
N GLY A 105 0.42 5.52 5.68
CA GLY A 105 -1.02 5.47 5.58
C GLY A 105 -1.59 4.08 5.86
N ILE A 106 -0.98 3.02 5.33
CA ILE A 106 -1.39 1.63 5.62
C ILE A 106 -1.23 1.32 7.12
N ALA A 107 -0.11 1.72 7.74
CA ALA A 107 0.11 1.50 9.16
C ALA A 107 -0.94 2.21 10.02
N HIS A 108 -1.27 3.46 9.71
CA HIS A 108 -2.28 4.22 10.42
C HIS A 108 -3.70 3.71 10.18
N LEU A 109 -4.02 3.26 8.96
CA LEU A 109 -5.30 2.61 8.69
C LEU A 109 -5.47 1.36 9.57
N MET A 110 -4.42 0.52 9.69
CA MET A 110 -4.47 -0.65 10.56
C MET A 110 -4.68 -0.25 12.02
N LEU A 111 -3.94 0.77 12.51
CA LEU A 111 -4.10 1.28 13.87
C LEU A 111 -5.49 1.84 14.16
N ALA A 112 -6.10 2.50 13.17
CA ALA A 112 -7.43 3.10 13.33
C ALA A 112 -8.57 2.08 13.22
N CYS A 113 -8.41 1.04 12.37
CA CYS A 113 -9.50 0.16 11.96
C CYS A 113 -9.40 -1.26 12.52
N THR A 114 -8.30 -1.65 13.16
CA THR A 114 -8.13 -3.00 13.72
C THR A 114 -7.69 -2.98 15.17
N ASP A 115 -8.03 -4.04 15.92
CA ASP A 115 -7.68 -4.22 17.31
C ASP A 115 -7.34 -5.68 17.62
N ARG A 116 -7.03 -5.98 18.88
CA ARG A 116 -6.80 -7.35 19.36
C ARG A 116 -8.03 -8.22 19.11
N GLY A 117 -7.80 -9.40 18.53
CA GLY A 117 -8.85 -10.35 18.16
C GLY A 117 -9.33 -10.17 16.72
N ASP A 118 -9.05 -9.04 16.06
CA ASP A 118 -9.28 -8.90 14.63
C ASP A 118 -8.22 -9.68 13.83
N THR A 119 -8.62 -10.25 12.71
CA THR A 119 -7.70 -10.91 11.78
C THR A 119 -7.66 -10.16 10.45
N VAL A 120 -6.43 -9.98 9.92
CA VAL A 120 -6.18 -9.42 8.60
C VAL A 120 -5.62 -10.49 7.67
N LEU A 121 -6.23 -10.66 6.50
CA LEU A 121 -5.71 -11.54 5.45
C LEU A 121 -4.62 -10.81 4.67
N VAL A 122 -3.49 -11.49 4.49
CA VAL A 122 -2.32 -10.93 3.79
C VAL A 122 -1.74 -11.98 2.84
N PRO A 123 -1.46 -11.64 1.57
CA PRO A 123 -0.75 -12.54 0.67
C PRO A 123 0.62 -12.94 1.23
N ASN A 124 1.06 -14.13 0.87
CA ASN A 124 2.41 -14.60 1.20
C ASN A 124 3.06 -15.21 -0.06
N PRO A 125 4.14 -14.57 -0.58
CA PRO A 125 4.85 -13.40 -0.04
C PRO A 125 4.10 -12.08 -0.22
N SER A 126 4.48 -11.05 0.57
CA SER A 126 3.87 -9.72 0.55
C SER A 126 4.87 -8.64 0.95
N TYR A 127 4.53 -7.39 0.64
CA TYR A 127 5.34 -6.26 1.11
C TYR A 127 5.25 -6.13 2.64
N PRO A 128 6.37 -5.94 3.35
CA PRO A 128 6.41 -6.04 4.81
C PRO A 128 5.36 -5.24 5.56
N ILE A 129 4.99 -4.03 5.11
CA ILE A 129 4.02 -3.20 5.85
C ILE A 129 2.63 -3.82 5.93
N HIS A 130 2.26 -4.66 4.96
CA HIS A 130 0.98 -5.37 4.98
C HIS A 130 0.87 -6.29 6.21
N ILE A 131 1.98 -6.86 6.64
CA ILE A 131 2.09 -7.70 7.84
C ILE A 131 2.34 -6.83 9.08
N TYR A 132 3.37 -5.96 9.01
CA TYR A 132 3.81 -5.17 10.17
C TYR A 132 2.73 -4.20 10.66
N GLY A 133 2.01 -3.55 9.76
CA GLY A 133 0.94 -2.61 10.12
C GLY A 133 -0.11 -3.27 11.00
N ALA A 134 -0.61 -4.43 10.60
CA ALA A 134 -1.62 -5.17 11.36
C ALA A 134 -1.07 -5.69 12.71
N ILE A 135 0.14 -6.24 12.75
CA ILE A 135 0.77 -6.71 14.00
C ILE A 135 0.99 -5.56 14.99
N ILE A 136 1.47 -4.41 14.53
CA ILE A 136 1.68 -3.22 15.37
C ILE A 136 0.35 -2.70 15.91
N ALA A 137 -0.71 -2.74 15.11
CA ALA A 137 -2.07 -2.42 15.55
C ALA A 137 -2.60 -3.40 16.63
N GLY A 138 -2.07 -4.60 16.69
CA GLY A 138 -2.46 -5.64 17.66
C GLY A 138 -3.26 -6.78 17.03
N ALA A 139 -3.63 -6.68 15.77
CA ALA A 139 -4.37 -7.69 15.03
C ALA A 139 -3.55 -8.96 14.76
N ASP A 140 -4.23 -10.03 14.42
CA ASP A 140 -3.66 -11.28 13.95
C ASP A 140 -3.57 -11.30 12.43
N ILE A 141 -2.59 -12.05 11.90
CA ILE A 141 -2.37 -12.23 10.47
C ILE A 141 -2.76 -13.64 10.07
N ARG A 142 -3.57 -13.76 9.03
CA ARG A 142 -3.75 -15.00 8.28
C ARG A 142 -3.11 -14.86 6.92
N SER A 143 -2.04 -15.61 6.68
CA SER A 143 -1.35 -15.65 5.39
C SER A 143 -2.13 -16.43 4.36
N VAL A 144 -2.23 -15.89 3.14
CA VAL A 144 -2.85 -16.54 1.97
C VAL A 144 -1.76 -16.80 0.94
N LYS A 145 -1.59 -18.04 0.50
CA LYS A 145 -0.53 -18.42 -0.46
C LYS A 145 -0.73 -17.71 -1.80
N MET A 146 0.28 -16.96 -2.24
CA MET A 146 0.31 -16.27 -3.53
C MET A 146 1.58 -16.66 -4.29
N ILE A 147 1.62 -17.91 -4.76
CA ILE A 147 2.76 -18.49 -5.47
C ILE A 147 2.32 -19.09 -6.81
N PRO A 148 3.22 -19.27 -7.79
CA PRO A 148 2.88 -19.88 -9.07
C PRO A 148 2.19 -21.24 -8.92
N GLY A 149 1.19 -21.50 -9.74
CA GLY A 149 0.42 -22.76 -9.74
C GLY A 149 -0.66 -22.86 -8.67
N VAL A 150 -0.85 -21.84 -7.85
CA VAL A 150 -1.92 -21.76 -6.85
C VAL A 150 -3.01 -20.80 -7.34
N ASP A 151 -4.27 -21.23 -7.29
CA ASP A 151 -5.41 -20.34 -7.48
C ASP A 151 -5.57 -19.46 -6.23
N PHE A 152 -5.07 -18.24 -6.33
CA PHE A 152 -5.05 -17.29 -5.20
C PHE A 152 -6.47 -16.92 -4.74
N LEU A 153 -7.45 -16.78 -5.66
CA LEU A 153 -8.83 -16.47 -5.27
C LEU A 153 -9.49 -17.60 -4.49
N ALA A 154 -9.26 -18.83 -4.91
CA ALA A 154 -9.75 -20.01 -4.17
C ALA A 154 -9.09 -20.10 -2.77
N GLU A 155 -7.77 -19.85 -2.68
CA GLU A 155 -7.08 -19.81 -1.38
C GLU A 155 -7.55 -18.65 -0.50
N LEU A 156 -7.87 -17.50 -1.09
CA LEU A 156 -8.39 -16.33 -0.38
C LEU A 156 -9.79 -16.67 0.21
N GLU A 157 -10.68 -17.20 -0.59
CA GLU A 157 -12.03 -17.59 -0.12
C GLU A 157 -11.94 -18.69 0.95
N ARG A 158 -11.09 -19.69 0.74
CA ARG A 158 -10.84 -20.73 1.76
C ARG A 158 -10.35 -20.13 3.07
N ALA A 159 -9.37 -19.21 3.02
CA ALA A 159 -8.86 -18.54 4.21
C ALA A 159 -9.93 -17.71 4.91
N ILE A 160 -10.83 -17.06 4.18
CA ILE A 160 -11.98 -16.35 4.74
C ILE A 160 -12.89 -17.29 5.53
N VAL A 161 -13.23 -18.43 4.93
CA VAL A 161 -14.20 -19.38 5.52
C VAL A 161 -13.61 -20.12 6.72
N GLU A 162 -12.33 -20.52 6.64
CA GLU A 162 -11.64 -21.29 7.69
C GLU A 162 -11.21 -20.45 8.90
N THR A 163 -11.15 -19.11 8.79
CA THR A 163 -10.66 -18.26 9.88
C THR A 163 -11.78 -17.89 10.85
N VAL A 164 -11.54 -18.15 12.14
CA VAL A 164 -12.49 -17.84 13.22
C VAL A 164 -11.74 -17.04 14.31
N PRO A 165 -12.25 -15.85 14.69
CA PRO A 165 -13.37 -15.14 14.09
C PRO A 165 -13.12 -14.74 12.64
N ARG A 166 -14.19 -14.46 11.89
CA ARG A 166 -14.06 -14.04 10.48
C ARG A 166 -13.10 -12.87 10.32
N PRO A 167 -12.24 -12.87 9.29
CA PRO A 167 -11.33 -11.76 9.06
C PRO A 167 -12.08 -10.44 8.88
N LYS A 168 -11.56 -9.38 9.47
CA LYS A 168 -12.13 -8.04 9.36
C LYS A 168 -11.72 -7.33 8.07
N MET A 169 -10.50 -7.61 7.62
CA MET A 169 -9.88 -6.89 6.52
C MET A 169 -8.98 -7.81 5.70
N MET A 170 -8.85 -7.54 4.42
CA MET A 170 -7.82 -8.10 3.56
C MET A 170 -7.00 -6.97 2.93
N ILE A 171 -5.69 -7.17 2.82
CA ILE A 171 -4.78 -6.24 2.17
C ILE A 171 -4.09 -6.93 1.01
N LEU A 172 -4.14 -6.33 -0.17
CA LEU A 172 -3.60 -6.84 -1.43
C LEU A 172 -2.75 -5.75 -2.08
N GLY A 173 -1.79 -6.11 -2.90
CA GLY A 173 -1.01 -5.15 -3.69
C GLY A 173 -0.70 -5.68 -5.08
N PHE A 174 -1.17 -5.00 -6.11
CA PHE A 174 -0.91 -5.35 -7.51
C PHE A 174 -0.67 -4.09 -8.36
N PRO A 175 0.38 -4.05 -9.20
CA PRO A 175 1.45 -5.06 -9.32
C PRO A 175 2.17 -5.33 -8.00
N SER A 176 2.48 -6.61 -7.76
CA SER A 176 2.87 -7.08 -6.43
C SER A 176 4.36 -6.90 -6.12
N ASN A 177 4.66 -6.52 -4.89
CA ASN A 177 5.98 -6.63 -4.30
C ASN A 177 5.97 -7.77 -3.26
N PRO A 178 6.81 -8.84 -3.41
CA PRO A 178 8.01 -8.91 -4.26
C PRO A 178 7.85 -9.68 -5.57
N THR A 179 6.67 -10.21 -5.91
CA THR A 179 6.52 -11.21 -6.98
C THR A 179 6.35 -10.60 -8.38
N ALA A 180 6.16 -9.29 -8.50
CA ALA A 180 5.83 -8.58 -9.73
C ALA A 180 4.55 -9.10 -10.45
N GLN A 181 3.73 -9.89 -9.77
CA GLN A 181 2.46 -10.37 -10.32
C GLN A 181 1.55 -9.19 -10.66
N CYS A 182 0.96 -9.26 -11.83
CA CYS A 182 -0.04 -8.33 -12.34
C CYS A 182 -1.39 -9.04 -12.39
N VAL A 183 -2.46 -8.26 -12.34
CA VAL A 183 -3.84 -8.76 -12.40
C VAL A 183 -4.68 -7.91 -13.33
N GLU A 184 -5.72 -8.50 -13.89
CA GLU A 184 -6.71 -7.79 -14.68
C GLU A 184 -7.87 -7.28 -13.80
N LEU A 185 -8.69 -6.39 -14.33
CA LEU A 185 -9.80 -5.80 -13.59
C LEU A 185 -10.79 -6.85 -13.08
N ASP A 186 -11.01 -7.92 -13.84
CA ASP A 186 -11.90 -9.04 -13.46
C ASP A 186 -11.45 -9.74 -12.17
N PHE A 187 -10.13 -9.81 -11.94
CA PHE A 187 -9.60 -10.33 -10.68
C PHE A 187 -10.00 -9.43 -9.50
N LEU A 188 -9.83 -8.11 -9.64
CA LEU A 188 -10.23 -7.15 -8.61
C LEU A 188 -11.76 -7.15 -8.41
N ALA A 189 -12.54 -7.37 -9.46
CA ALA A 189 -13.99 -7.53 -9.35
C ALA A 189 -14.37 -8.73 -8.46
N LYS A 190 -13.70 -9.86 -8.62
CA LYS A 190 -13.89 -11.04 -7.76
C LYS A 190 -13.47 -10.78 -6.32
N VAL A 191 -12.40 -10.02 -6.10
CA VAL A 191 -11.98 -9.61 -4.75
C VAL A 191 -13.04 -8.74 -4.08
N VAL A 192 -13.61 -7.78 -4.81
CA VAL A 192 -14.71 -6.92 -4.31
C VAL A 192 -15.94 -7.75 -4.01
N GLU A 193 -16.27 -8.71 -4.87
CA GLU A 193 -17.39 -9.64 -4.65
C GLU A 193 -17.21 -10.46 -3.36
N LEU A 194 -16.02 -11.03 -3.14
CA LEU A 194 -15.68 -11.74 -1.90
C LEU A 194 -15.80 -10.83 -0.68
N GLY A 195 -15.24 -9.62 -0.76
CA GLY A 195 -15.34 -8.64 0.32
C GLY A 195 -16.79 -8.31 0.69
N LYS A 196 -17.64 -8.06 -0.29
CA LYS A 196 -19.08 -7.82 -0.07
C LYS A 196 -19.81 -9.04 0.48
N ARG A 197 -19.58 -10.22 -0.10
CA ARG A 197 -20.22 -11.47 0.31
C ARG A 197 -19.96 -11.81 1.77
N TYR A 198 -18.75 -11.58 2.23
CA TYR A 198 -18.33 -11.97 3.57
C TYR A 198 -18.25 -10.81 4.58
N GLY A 199 -18.53 -9.58 4.16
CA GLY A 199 -18.46 -8.38 5.01
C GLY A 199 -17.05 -8.03 5.45
N ILE A 200 -16.09 -8.07 4.53
CA ILE A 200 -14.65 -7.86 4.79
C ILE A 200 -14.19 -6.60 4.06
N TRP A 201 -13.50 -5.69 4.77
CA TRP A 201 -12.88 -4.53 4.17
C TRP A 201 -11.70 -4.91 3.27
N VAL A 202 -11.57 -4.21 2.15
CA VAL A 202 -10.50 -4.46 1.18
C VAL A 202 -9.55 -3.25 1.14
N VAL A 203 -8.27 -3.51 1.30
CA VAL A 203 -7.20 -2.52 1.12
C VAL A 203 -6.36 -2.92 -0.09
N HIS A 204 -6.27 -2.06 -1.08
CA HIS A 204 -5.45 -2.27 -2.27
C HIS A 204 -4.25 -1.33 -2.27
N ASP A 205 -3.03 -1.86 -2.33
CA ASP A 205 -1.79 -1.10 -2.47
C ASP A 205 -1.38 -1.04 -3.94
N LEU A 206 -1.64 0.09 -4.59
CA LEU A 206 -1.39 0.34 -6.01
C LEU A 206 -0.07 1.11 -6.23
N ALA A 207 0.97 0.82 -5.44
CA ALA A 207 2.24 1.56 -5.48
C ALA A 207 2.94 1.53 -6.84
N TYR A 208 2.73 0.51 -7.65
CA TYR A 208 3.41 0.28 -8.93
C TYR A 208 2.54 0.51 -10.17
N ALA A 209 1.46 1.28 -10.05
CA ALA A 209 0.50 1.56 -11.14
C ALA A 209 1.10 2.08 -12.43
N ASP A 210 2.24 2.77 -12.36
CA ASP A 210 2.91 3.41 -13.50
C ASP A 210 4.22 2.70 -13.91
N ILE A 211 4.61 1.64 -13.19
CA ILE A 211 5.80 0.86 -13.51
C ILE A 211 5.34 -0.47 -14.12
N CYS A 212 4.80 -0.36 -15.32
CA CYS A 212 4.27 -1.46 -16.11
C CYS A 212 4.94 -1.44 -17.49
N PHE A 213 5.09 -2.62 -18.09
CA PHE A 213 5.81 -2.81 -19.35
C PHE A 213 4.91 -3.49 -20.39
N ASP A 214 5.33 -3.53 -21.63
CA ASP A 214 4.69 -4.27 -22.74
C ASP A 214 3.21 -3.89 -22.97
N GLY A 215 2.86 -2.64 -22.70
CA GLY A 215 1.50 -2.12 -22.89
C GLY A 215 0.50 -2.47 -21.78
N TYR A 216 0.90 -3.26 -20.79
CA TYR A 216 0.05 -3.52 -19.63
C TYR A 216 -0.23 -2.25 -18.84
N LYS A 217 -1.48 -2.11 -18.40
CA LYS A 217 -1.93 -1.00 -17.54
C LYS A 217 -2.55 -1.59 -16.28
N ALA A 218 -1.91 -1.35 -15.14
CA ALA A 218 -2.43 -1.83 -13.86
C ALA A 218 -3.82 -1.22 -13.59
N PRO A 219 -4.84 -2.05 -13.32
CA PRO A 219 -6.17 -1.55 -12.98
C PRO A 219 -6.20 -1.00 -11.55
N SER A 220 -7.07 -0.02 -11.32
CA SER A 220 -7.47 0.41 -9.98
C SER A 220 -8.67 -0.40 -9.50
N ILE A 221 -8.67 -0.80 -8.22
CA ILE A 221 -9.86 -1.45 -7.63
C ILE A 221 -11.07 -0.49 -7.62
N MET A 222 -10.83 0.82 -7.64
CA MET A 222 -11.88 1.82 -7.72
C MET A 222 -12.65 1.83 -9.04
N GLN A 223 -12.14 1.17 -10.09
CA GLN A 223 -12.87 0.96 -11.35
C GLN A 223 -13.97 -0.10 -11.22
N VAL A 224 -13.91 -0.94 -10.20
CA VAL A 224 -14.93 -1.99 -9.97
C VAL A 224 -16.20 -1.35 -9.40
N PRO A 225 -17.37 -1.57 -10.02
CA PRO A 225 -18.64 -1.06 -9.50
C PRO A 225 -18.89 -1.49 -8.06
N GLY A 226 -19.16 -0.52 -7.19
CA GLY A 226 -19.40 -0.75 -5.78
C GLY A 226 -18.16 -1.07 -4.93
N ALA A 227 -16.95 -0.93 -5.47
CA ALA A 227 -15.73 -1.08 -4.67
C ALA A 227 -15.66 -0.06 -3.52
N LYS A 228 -16.11 1.17 -3.76
CA LYS A 228 -16.14 2.22 -2.72
C LYS A 228 -17.03 1.90 -1.52
N ASP A 229 -17.92 0.91 -1.61
CA ASP A 229 -18.73 0.48 -0.47
C ASP A 229 -17.88 -0.21 0.60
N ILE A 230 -16.77 -0.86 0.21
CA ILE A 230 -15.99 -1.75 1.08
C ILE A 230 -14.47 -1.62 0.91
N ALA A 231 -13.98 -0.78 0.01
CA ALA A 231 -12.56 -0.75 -0.31
C ALA A 231 -11.94 0.64 -0.21
N VAL A 232 -10.64 0.64 0.10
CA VAL A 232 -9.74 1.78 -0.10
C VAL A 232 -8.52 1.35 -0.91
N GLU A 233 -7.94 2.32 -1.62
CA GLU A 233 -6.75 2.15 -2.43
C GLU A 233 -5.67 3.14 -2.04
N PHE A 234 -4.45 2.65 -1.84
CA PHE A 234 -3.28 3.46 -1.59
C PHE A 234 -2.45 3.65 -2.84
N PHE A 235 -1.98 4.87 -3.03
CA PHE A 235 -1.01 5.21 -4.05
C PHE A 235 0.15 5.99 -3.44
N THR A 236 1.33 5.92 -4.08
CA THR A 236 2.51 6.66 -3.65
C THR A 236 3.21 7.33 -4.82
N MET A 237 3.67 8.55 -4.62
CA MET A 237 4.51 9.27 -5.57
C MET A 237 5.95 8.69 -5.64
N SER A 238 6.32 7.85 -4.66
CA SER A 238 7.67 7.30 -4.52
C SER A 238 8.19 6.59 -5.75
N LYS A 239 7.31 5.85 -6.45
CA LYS A 239 7.67 5.00 -7.59
C LYS A 239 7.45 5.72 -8.92
N SER A 240 6.23 6.17 -9.16
CA SER A 240 5.81 6.80 -10.43
C SER A 240 6.54 8.11 -10.75
N TYR A 241 7.03 8.82 -9.74
CA TYR A 241 7.62 10.16 -9.90
C TYR A 241 9.03 10.27 -9.33
N ASN A 242 9.69 9.15 -8.99
CA ASN A 242 11.02 9.16 -8.36
C ASN A 242 11.06 10.04 -7.09
N MET A 243 9.99 10.00 -6.30
CA MET A 243 9.83 10.85 -5.11
C MET A 243 9.89 10.05 -3.79
N ALA A 244 10.71 9.00 -3.73
CA ALA A 244 10.76 8.13 -2.56
C ALA A 244 11.10 8.88 -1.26
N GLY A 245 12.03 9.82 -1.32
CA GLY A 245 12.45 10.65 -0.19
C GLY A 245 11.45 11.74 0.22
N TRP A 246 10.52 12.12 -0.66
CA TRP A 246 9.55 13.19 -0.42
C TRP A 246 8.41 12.80 0.53
N ARG A 247 8.25 11.51 0.77
CA ARG A 247 7.23 10.95 1.67
C ARG A 247 5.81 11.42 1.35
N LEU A 248 5.41 11.30 0.09
CA LEU A 248 4.07 11.68 -0.38
C LEU A 248 3.32 10.47 -0.93
N GLY A 249 2.16 10.22 -0.38
CA GLY A 249 1.18 9.24 -0.84
C GLY A 249 -0.23 9.70 -0.50
N TYR A 250 -1.20 8.86 -0.83
CA TYR A 250 -2.59 9.13 -0.48
C TYR A 250 -3.40 7.82 -0.44
N MET A 251 -4.55 7.90 0.18
CA MET A 251 -5.58 6.86 0.19
C MET A 251 -6.85 7.44 -0.39
N VAL A 252 -7.54 6.67 -1.22
CA VAL A 252 -8.88 7.00 -1.74
C VAL A 252 -9.83 5.83 -1.57
N GLY A 253 -11.13 6.10 -1.60
CA GLY A 253 -12.18 5.08 -1.63
C GLY A 253 -13.26 5.28 -0.58
N ASN A 254 -13.60 4.24 0.17
CA ASN A 254 -14.68 4.26 1.14
C ASN A 254 -14.52 5.41 2.14
N LYS A 255 -15.55 6.25 2.27
CA LYS A 255 -15.54 7.47 3.09
C LYS A 255 -15.43 7.20 4.58
N GLU A 256 -15.96 6.09 5.06
CA GLU A 256 -15.89 5.73 6.49
C GLU A 256 -14.45 5.33 6.87
N LEU A 257 -13.73 4.65 5.96
CA LEU A 257 -12.33 4.32 6.17
C LEU A 257 -11.42 5.55 6.00
N VAL A 258 -11.79 6.50 5.13
CA VAL A 258 -11.06 7.75 4.92
C VAL A 258 -11.26 8.71 6.09
#